data_91574e04537bed79ba0c2790d18bea8b
#
_entry.id   91574e04537bed79ba0c2790d18bea8b
#
_cell.length_a   1.000
_cell.length_b   1.000
_cell.length_c   1.000
_cell.angle_alpha   90.00
_cell.angle_beta   90.00
_cell.angle_gamma   90.00
#
_symmetry.space_group_name_H-M   'P 1'
#
loop_
_entity.id
_entity.type
_entity.pdbx_description
1 polymer ?
#
loop_
_entity_poly.entity_id
_entity_poly.type
_entity_poly.pdbx_seq_one_letter_code
_entity_poly.pdbx_strand_id
1 'polypeptide(L)'
;PTIQSSEIWKESGRYEDYGEEMLRIKDRQGREMLYGPTNEELITDVFRSSVKSYKSLPQLLYHIQWKFRDEIRPRFGVMRCKEFYMKDAYSFDLSDEEANKSYNKMFFSYLKTFNRLGLKAIPMAADTGPIGGDLSHEFVIIAETGESKIYADKNIIDINLNQYELNDGSLSKMREDISKIYAVTDEKYKKTDFDNHVKKENQMITKGIEVGHIFYFSDKYSKPMNCLIDDKDGKKTSVKMGSYGTVSYTHLTLPTKRIV
;
A
#
# COMPACT_ATOMS: atom_id res chain seq x y z
N PRO A 1 1.53 17.94 6.57
CA PRO A 1 0.22 18.50 6.93
C PRO A 1 -0.93 17.60 6.50
N THR A 2 -2.07 17.64 7.23
CA THR A 2 -3.31 16.95 6.84
C THR A 2 -4.08 17.74 5.78
N ILE A 3 -4.02 19.05 5.86
CA ILE A 3 -4.55 19.95 4.81
C ILE A 3 -3.44 20.20 3.80
N GLN A 4 -3.73 19.92 2.53
CA GLN A 4 -2.77 19.97 1.44
C GLN A 4 -3.23 20.97 0.37
N SER A 5 -2.27 21.56 -0.37
CA SER A 5 -2.58 22.36 -1.55
C SER A 5 -3.11 21.48 -2.66
N SER A 6 -4.15 21.94 -3.38
CA SER A 6 -4.62 21.27 -4.58
C SER A 6 -3.60 21.28 -5.72
N GLU A 7 -2.64 22.23 -5.70
CA GLU A 7 -1.65 22.37 -6.77
C GLU A 7 -0.79 21.13 -6.97
N ILE A 8 -0.28 20.52 -5.90
CA ILE A 8 0.54 19.29 -6.00
C ILE A 8 -0.27 18.11 -6.55
N TRP A 9 -1.58 18.07 -6.28
CA TRP A 9 -2.48 17.06 -6.81
C TRP A 9 -2.85 17.30 -8.28
N LYS A 10 -2.96 18.57 -8.68
CA LYS A 10 -3.12 18.95 -10.09
C LYS A 10 -1.85 18.65 -10.89
N GLU A 11 -0.68 18.86 -10.28
CA GLU A 11 0.62 18.54 -10.89
C GLU A 11 0.78 17.05 -11.17
N SER A 12 0.33 16.17 -10.26
CA SER A 12 0.32 14.71 -10.48
C SER A 12 -0.76 14.25 -11.47
N GLY A 13 -1.73 15.11 -11.78
CA GLY A 13 -2.90 14.79 -12.60
C GLY A 13 -4.03 14.08 -11.83
N ARG A 14 -3.86 13.82 -10.53
CA ARG A 14 -4.81 12.99 -9.74
C ARG A 14 -5.92 13.79 -9.05
N TYR A 15 -5.88 15.12 -9.13
CA TYR A 15 -6.88 15.98 -8.44
C TYR A 15 -8.33 15.71 -8.89
N GLU A 16 -8.54 15.54 -10.18
CA GLU A 16 -9.87 15.20 -10.73
C GLU A 16 -10.12 13.69 -10.67
N ASP A 17 -9.13 12.87 -10.99
CA ASP A 17 -9.24 11.42 -11.06
C ASP A 17 -9.57 10.75 -9.72
N TYR A 18 -9.22 11.39 -8.58
CA TYR A 18 -9.53 10.85 -7.25
C TYR A 18 -11.04 10.82 -6.95
N GLY A 19 -11.80 11.65 -7.62
CA GLY A 19 -13.26 11.67 -7.52
C GLY A 19 -13.81 12.37 -6.28
N GLU A 20 -15.04 11.98 -5.91
CA GLU A 20 -15.84 12.65 -4.86
C GLU A 20 -15.41 12.31 -3.44
N GLU A 21 -14.63 11.24 -3.25
CA GLU A 21 -14.09 10.87 -1.92
C GLU A 21 -13.09 11.89 -1.37
N MET A 22 -12.53 12.75 -2.23
CA MET A 22 -11.63 13.81 -1.82
C MET A 22 -12.42 14.98 -1.21
N LEU A 23 -12.20 15.24 0.08
CA LEU A 23 -12.76 16.44 0.72
C LEU A 23 -12.03 17.70 0.26
N ARG A 24 -12.65 18.44 -0.64
CA ARG A 24 -12.15 19.71 -1.18
C ARG A 24 -12.64 20.88 -0.33
N ILE A 25 -11.73 21.80 0.00
CA ILE A 25 -12.01 22.97 0.84
C ILE A 25 -11.42 24.23 0.20
N LYS A 26 -11.91 25.40 0.60
CA LYS A 26 -11.34 26.70 0.23
C LYS A 26 -10.91 27.44 1.48
N ASP A 27 -9.74 28.05 1.44
CA ASP A 27 -9.30 28.92 2.51
C ASP A 27 -9.97 30.31 2.41
N ARG A 28 -9.66 31.20 3.35
CA ARG A 28 -10.20 32.58 3.38
C ARG A 28 -9.81 33.42 2.15
N GLN A 29 -8.76 33.05 1.44
CA GLN A 29 -8.29 33.74 0.24
C GLN A 29 -8.87 33.10 -1.05
N GLY A 30 -9.73 32.08 -0.91
CA GLY A 30 -10.32 31.37 -2.03
C GLY A 30 -9.40 30.33 -2.68
N ARG A 31 -8.23 30.02 -2.07
CA ARG A 31 -7.32 29.00 -2.59
C ARG A 31 -7.91 27.61 -2.36
N GLU A 32 -7.85 26.79 -3.38
CA GLU A 32 -8.30 25.38 -3.29
C GLU A 32 -7.30 24.54 -2.50
N MET A 33 -7.82 23.83 -1.55
CA MET A 33 -7.09 22.90 -0.69
C MET A 33 -7.90 21.61 -0.55
N LEU A 34 -7.30 20.59 0.04
CA LEU A 34 -7.99 19.34 0.34
C LEU A 34 -7.53 18.76 1.67
N TYR A 35 -8.36 17.96 2.29
CA TYR A 35 -7.91 17.10 3.38
C TYR A 35 -7.30 15.83 2.76
N GLY A 36 -6.04 15.54 3.07
CA GLY A 36 -5.28 14.46 2.43
C GLY A 36 -5.91 13.08 2.65
N PRO A 37 -6.43 12.43 1.58
CA PRO A 37 -6.91 11.05 1.66
C PRO A 37 -5.76 10.04 1.62
N THR A 38 -4.61 10.47 1.12
CA THR A 38 -3.33 9.77 1.01
C THR A 38 -2.23 10.81 0.77
N ASN A 39 -0.95 10.43 0.68
CA ASN A 39 0.13 11.42 0.65
C ASN A 39 1.20 11.18 -0.42
N GLU A 40 0.92 10.47 -1.49
CA GLU A 40 1.89 10.26 -2.58
C GLU A 40 2.44 11.60 -3.09
N GLU A 41 1.56 12.56 -3.36
CA GLU A 41 1.94 13.90 -3.84
C GLU A 41 2.73 14.68 -2.80
N LEU A 42 2.24 14.69 -1.56
CA LEU A 42 2.87 15.43 -0.47
C LEU A 42 4.30 14.93 -0.20
N ILE A 43 4.50 13.61 -0.15
CA ILE A 43 5.82 13.05 0.14
C ILE A 43 6.78 13.20 -1.05
N THR A 44 6.25 13.17 -2.27
CA THR A 44 7.04 13.47 -3.48
C THR A 44 7.52 14.91 -3.47
N ASP A 45 6.68 15.85 -3.06
CA ASP A 45 7.05 17.28 -2.93
C ASP A 45 8.12 17.49 -1.85
N VAL A 46 7.99 16.84 -0.70
CA VAL A 46 9.00 16.86 0.37
C VAL A 46 10.32 16.27 -0.13
N PHE A 47 10.28 15.13 -0.81
CA PHE A 47 11.47 14.46 -1.32
C PHE A 47 12.18 15.32 -2.38
N ARG A 48 11.46 15.82 -3.39
CA ARG A 48 12.04 16.63 -4.47
C ARG A 48 12.65 17.95 -3.98
N SER A 49 12.14 18.49 -2.88
CA SER A 49 12.71 19.70 -2.28
C SER A 49 14.06 19.46 -1.59
N SER A 50 14.28 18.25 -1.07
CA SER A 50 15.40 17.92 -0.18
C SER A 50 16.48 17.07 -0.85
N VAL A 51 16.12 16.19 -1.80
CA VAL A 51 17.02 15.18 -2.39
C VAL A 51 17.32 15.53 -3.84
N LYS A 52 18.61 15.59 -4.20
CA LYS A 52 19.07 15.96 -5.54
C LYS A 52 20.00 14.95 -6.17
N SER A 53 20.50 13.97 -5.43
CA SER A 53 21.52 13.03 -5.89
C SER A 53 21.19 11.60 -5.57
N TYR A 54 21.54 10.70 -6.48
CA TYR A 54 21.43 9.24 -6.30
C TYR A 54 22.13 8.73 -5.02
N LYS A 55 23.15 9.44 -4.52
CA LYS A 55 23.88 9.05 -3.30
C LYS A 55 23.02 9.03 -2.06
N SER A 56 21.87 9.69 -2.10
CA SER A 56 20.89 9.69 -1.01
C SER A 56 19.85 8.58 -1.12
N LEU A 57 19.94 7.73 -2.14
CA LEU A 57 19.03 6.60 -2.36
C LEU A 57 19.64 5.27 -1.92
N PRO A 58 18.83 4.26 -1.58
CA PRO A 58 17.37 4.33 -1.48
C PRO A 58 16.90 5.11 -0.24
N GLN A 59 15.71 5.71 -0.31
CA GLN A 59 15.07 6.29 0.87
C GLN A 59 13.71 5.64 1.13
N LEU A 60 13.40 5.43 2.39
CA LEU A 60 12.11 4.97 2.87
C LEU A 60 11.61 5.95 3.92
N LEU A 61 10.63 6.75 3.54
CA LEU A 61 10.02 7.75 4.40
C LEU A 61 8.66 7.23 4.89
N TYR A 62 8.30 7.54 6.13
CA TYR A 62 6.99 7.18 6.65
C TYR A 62 6.45 8.24 7.58
N HIS A 63 5.14 8.22 7.76
CA HIS A 63 4.48 8.94 8.84
C HIS A 63 3.25 8.18 9.34
N ILE A 64 2.73 8.62 10.46
CA ILE A 64 1.50 8.13 11.08
C ILE A 64 0.63 9.36 11.26
N GLN A 65 -0.53 9.39 10.59
CA GLN A 65 -1.30 10.61 10.45
C GLN A 65 -2.78 10.30 10.20
N TRP A 66 -3.64 11.24 10.56
CA TRP A 66 -5.03 11.25 10.17
C TRP A 66 -5.19 11.40 8.66
N LYS A 67 -6.12 10.63 8.10
CA LYS A 67 -6.60 10.72 6.73
C LYS A 67 -8.10 10.94 6.74
N PHE A 68 -8.61 11.55 5.69
CA PHE A 68 -10.03 11.70 5.47
C PHE A 68 -10.39 11.25 4.05
N ARG A 69 -11.42 10.42 3.95
CA ARG A 69 -12.07 10.03 2.70
C ARG A 69 -13.56 10.19 2.89
N ASP A 70 -14.22 10.94 2.02
CA ASP A 70 -15.67 11.18 2.10
C ASP A 70 -16.45 9.95 1.66
N GLU A 71 -16.24 8.85 2.41
CA GLU A 71 -16.90 7.57 2.19
C GLU A 71 -18.43 7.73 2.25
N ILE A 72 -19.09 7.34 1.17
CA ILE A 72 -20.54 7.53 1.04
C ILE A 72 -21.34 6.64 1.99
N ARG A 73 -20.79 5.49 2.37
CA ARG A 73 -21.45 4.51 3.25
C ARG A 73 -20.49 4.01 4.34
N PRO A 74 -20.18 4.83 5.35
CA PRO A 74 -19.43 4.37 6.50
C PRO A 74 -20.16 3.17 7.16
N ARG A 75 -19.40 2.13 7.50
CA ARG A 75 -19.98 0.89 8.04
C ARG A 75 -18.95 0.09 8.83
N PHE A 76 -19.38 -0.94 9.52
CA PHE A 76 -18.55 -1.81 10.34
C PHE A 76 -17.78 -1.04 11.45
N GLY A 77 -18.42 -0.04 12.04
CA GLY A 77 -17.83 0.78 13.09
C GLY A 77 -16.60 1.54 12.59
N VAL A 78 -15.45 1.29 13.22
CA VAL A 78 -14.18 1.96 12.87
C VAL A 78 -13.44 1.34 11.68
N MET A 79 -13.94 0.22 11.12
CA MET A 79 -13.24 -0.43 10.01
C MET A 79 -13.40 0.31 8.69
N ARG A 80 -14.52 1.00 8.49
CA ARG A 80 -14.76 1.83 7.30
C ARG A 80 -15.42 3.14 7.69
N CYS A 81 -14.62 4.08 8.14
CA CYS A 81 -15.02 5.41 8.56
C CYS A 81 -14.42 6.48 7.64
N LYS A 82 -14.98 7.69 7.69
CA LYS A 82 -14.52 8.81 6.88
C LYS A 82 -13.15 9.33 7.33
N GLU A 83 -12.91 9.33 8.63
CA GLU A 83 -11.66 9.77 9.24
C GLU A 83 -10.99 8.60 9.95
N PHE A 84 -9.71 8.36 9.66
CA PHE A 84 -8.97 7.22 10.19
C PHE A 84 -7.48 7.53 10.33
N TYR A 85 -6.84 6.79 11.24
CA TYR A 85 -5.43 6.92 11.52
C TYR A 85 -4.64 5.89 10.72
N MET A 86 -3.75 6.35 9.85
CA MET A 86 -2.99 5.49 8.95
C MET A 86 -1.49 5.68 9.16
N LYS A 87 -0.75 4.59 9.17
CA LYS A 87 0.68 4.58 8.89
C LYS A 87 0.83 4.36 7.39
N ASP A 88 1.43 5.30 6.72
CA ASP A 88 1.83 5.18 5.32
C ASP A 88 3.32 5.46 5.14
N ALA A 89 3.97 4.63 4.33
CA ALA A 89 5.37 4.77 3.99
C ALA A 89 5.54 4.81 2.47
N TYR A 90 6.67 5.37 2.03
CA TYR A 90 6.96 5.59 0.62
C TYR A 90 8.43 5.32 0.36
N SER A 91 8.72 4.51 -0.64
CA SER A 91 10.09 4.29 -1.10
C SER A 91 10.43 5.17 -2.29
N PHE A 92 11.70 5.56 -2.35
CA PHE A 92 12.30 6.30 -3.44
C PHE A 92 13.60 5.60 -3.82
N ASP A 93 13.65 5.12 -5.05
CA ASP A 93 14.71 4.26 -5.56
C ASP A 93 15.20 4.76 -6.93
N LEU A 94 16.43 4.41 -7.31
CA LEU A 94 17.03 4.87 -8.56
C LEU A 94 16.50 4.11 -9.78
N SER A 95 16.21 2.83 -9.62
CA SER A 95 15.80 1.93 -10.71
C SER A 95 14.64 1.02 -10.27
N ASP A 96 13.99 0.38 -11.25
CA ASP A 96 12.94 -0.61 -10.99
C ASP A 96 13.49 -1.81 -10.19
N GLU A 97 14.75 -2.20 -10.40
CA GLU A 97 15.39 -3.26 -9.62
C GLU A 97 15.53 -2.87 -8.14
N GLU A 98 16.03 -1.67 -7.85
CA GLU A 98 16.16 -1.19 -6.48
C GLU A 98 14.79 -1.01 -5.81
N ALA A 99 13.80 -0.50 -6.54
CA ALA A 99 12.44 -0.38 -6.05
C ALA A 99 11.79 -1.74 -5.71
N ASN A 100 12.09 -2.78 -6.49
CA ASN A 100 11.67 -4.14 -6.17
C ASN A 100 12.31 -4.67 -4.87
N LYS A 101 13.58 -4.31 -4.60
CA LYS A 101 14.21 -4.65 -3.31
C LYS A 101 13.52 -3.94 -2.15
N SER A 102 13.21 -2.66 -2.30
CA SER A 102 12.43 -1.89 -1.31
C SER A 102 11.04 -2.49 -1.10
N TYR A 103 10.36 -2.86 -2.17
CA TYR A 103 9.06 -3.52 -2.12
C TYR A 103 9.12 -4.85 -1.35
N ASN A 104 10.11 -5.71 -1.63
CA ASN A 104 10.28 -6.99 -0.95
C ASN A 104 10.56 -6.81 0.56
N LYS A 105 11.35 -5.79 0.94
CA LYS A 105 11.59 -5.44 2.34
C LYS A 105 10.29 -5.03 3.04
N MET A 106 9.46 -4.23 2.39
CA MET A 106 8.17 -3.81 2.95
C MET A 106 7.17 -4.95 3.00
N PHE A 107 7.11 -5.80 1.99
CA PHE A 107 6.28 -7.01 1.98
C PHE A 107 6.60 -7.90 3.20
N PHE A 108 7.88 -8.20 3.41
CA PHE A 108 8.34 -8.97 4.57
C PHE A 108 8.03 -8.28 5.90
N SER A 109 8.27 -6.96 5.97
CA SER A 109 8.02 -6.18 7.18
C SER A 109 6.56 -6.20 7.58
N TYR A 110 5.64 -6.13 6.62
CA TYR A 110 4.19 -6.21 6.87
C TYR A 110 3.80 -7.59 7.40
N LEU A 111 4.23 -8.67 6.74
CA LEU A 111 3.98 -10.03 7.22
C LEU A 111 4.52 -10.24 8.63
N LYS A 112 5.75 -9.79 8.91
CA LYS A 112 6.33 -9.86 10.26
C LYS A 112 5.57 -9.04 11.29
N THR A 113 5.15 -7.83 10.91
CA THR A 113 4.40 -6.94 11.80
C THR A 113 3.07 -7.58 12.20
N PHE A 114 2.30 -8.05 11.23
CA PHE A 114 1.03 -8.71 11.51
C PHE A 114 1.20 -9.99 12.32
N ASN A 115 2.20 -10.80 12.00
CA ASN A 115 2.50 -12.00 12.79
C ASN A 115 2.86 -11.67 14.26
N ARG A 116 3.65 -10.62 14.51
CA ARG A 116 3.97 -10.16 15.88
C ARG A 116 2.75 -9.63 16.63
N LEU A 117 1.74 -9.12 15.91
CA LEU A 117 0.45 -8.71 16.47
C LEU A 117 -0.51 -9.90 16.70
N GLY A 118 -0.08 -11.12 16.41
CA GLY A 118 -0.91 -12.31 16.50
C GLY A 118 -1.92 -12.45 15.35
N LEU A 119 -1.75 -11.70 14.27
CA LEU A 119 -2.61 -11.73 13.10
C LEU A 119 -1.98 -12.55 11.98
N LYS A 120 -2.68 -13.58 11.53
CA LYS A 120 -2.31 -14.33 10.33
C LYS A 120 -2.82 -13.59 9.09
N ALA A 121 -2.05 -12.62 8.62
CA ALA A 121 -2.40 -11.88 7.42
C ALA A 121 -1.95 -12.65 6.17
N ILE A 122 -2.87 -12.81 5.24
CA ILE A 122 -2.64 -13.46 3.94
C ILE A 122 -2.27 -12.36 2.93
N PRO A 123 -1.09 -12.45 2.28
CA PRO A 123 -0.75 -11.56 1.19
C PRO A 123 -1.49 -11.99 -0.07
N MET A 124 -2.32 -11.13 -0.61
CA MET A 124 -3.15 -11.38 -1.79
C MET A 124 -2.71 -10.48 -2.94
N ALA A 125 -2.56 -11.07 -4.13
CA ALA A 125 -2.37 -10.27 -5.33
C ALA A 125 -3.63 -9.43 -5.59
N ALA A 126 -3.46 -8.10 -5.63
CA ALA A 126 -4.53 -7.14 -5.74
C ALA A 126 -4.43 -6.28 -7.01
N ASP A 127 -5.54 -5.64 -7.36
CA ASP A 127 -5.54 -4.61 -8.39
C ASP A 127 -4.87 -3.33 -7.86
N THR A 128 -4.32 -2.51 -8.76
CA THR A 128 -3.66 -1.27 -8.38
C THR A 128 -4.63 -0.08 -8.27
N GLY A 129 -5.83 -0.23 -8.79
CA GLY A 129 -6.88 0.79 -8.75
C GLY A 129 -6.42 2.18 -9.24
N PRO A 130 -6.98 3.27 -8.69
CA PRO A 130 -6.63 4.65 -9.06
C PRO A 130 -5.17 5.03 -8.73
N ILE A 131 -4.53 4.32 -7.80
CA ILE A 131 -3.11 4.51 -7.49
C ILE A 131 -2.26 4.12 -8.70
N GLY A 132 -2.66 3.04 -9.41
CA GLY A 132 -1.96 2.52 -10.58
C GLY A 132 -0.63 1.84 -10.24
N GLY A 133 0.07 1.34 -11.26
CA GLY A 133 1.34 0.65 -11.12
C GLY A 133 1.27 -0.81 -11.53
N ASP A 134 2.39 -1.53 -11.38
CA ASP A 134 2.57 -2.87 -11.94
C ASP A 134 2.48 -3.99 -10.90
N LEU A 135 2.60 -3.65 -9.61
CA LEU A 135 2.66 -4.63 -8.53
C LEU A 135 1.89 -4.13 -7.31
N SER A 136 0.95 -4.94 -6.83
CA SER A 136 0.11 -4.63 -5.69
C SER A 136 -0.21 -5.88 -4.89
N HIS A 137 -0.13 -5.77 -3.54
CA HIS A 137 -0.58 -6.81 -2.61
C HIS A 137 -1.37 -6.21 -1.46
N GLU A 138 -2.53 -6.80 -1.21
CA GLU A 138 -3.28 -6.60 0.03
C GLU A 138 -2.87 -7.63 1.07
N PHE A 139 -2.89 -7.22 2.33
CA PHE A 139 -2.73 -8.11 3.48
C PHE A 139 -4.09 -8.23 4.16
N VAL A 140 -4.65 -9.44 4.13
CA VAL A 140 -6.03 -9.68 4.58
C VAL A 140 -6.04 -10.72 5.69
N ILE A 141 -6.74 -10.46 6.77
CA ILE A 141 -7.02 -11.44 7.84
C ILE A 141 -8.37 -12.08 7.61
N ILE A 142 -8.45 -13.41 7.82
CA ILE A 142 -9.72 -14.13 7.70
C ILE A 142 -10.66 -13.70 8.83
N ALA A 143 -11.86 -13.25 8.47
CA ALA A 143 -12.90 -12.87 9.40
C ALA A 143 -14.27 -13.05 8.76
N GLU A 144 -15.20 -13.71 9.45
CA GLU A 144 -16.57 -13.91 8.96
C GLU A 144 -17.31 -12.58 8.73
N THR A 145 -16.98 -11.57 9.52
CA THR A 145 -17.51 -10.20 9.43
C THR A 145 -16.79 -9.34 8.37
N GLY A 146 -15.80 -9.91 7.64
CA GLY A 146 -15.03 -9.20 6.63
C GLY A 146 -15.88 -8.77 5.44
N GLU A 147 -15.45 -7.70 4.79
CA GLU A 147 -16.09 -7.16 3.58
C GLU A 147 -15.59 -7.83 2.31
N SER A 148 -14.29 -8.11 2.26
CA SER A 148 -13.63 -8.61 1.06
C SER A 148 -13.77 -10.12 0.96
N LYS A 149 -14.07 -10.61 -0.24
CA LYS A 149 -13.98 -12.05 -0.53
C LYS A 149 -12.54 -12.44 -0.81
N ILE A 150 -12.17 -13.60 -0.30
CA ILE A 150 -10.85 -14.20 -0.46
C ILE A 150 -10.98 -15.48 -1.25
N TYR A 151 -10.17 -15.62 -2.30
CA TYR A 151 -10.01 -16.83 -3.09
C TYR A 151 -8.56 -17.28 -3.02
N ALA A 152 -8.29 -18.35 -2.29
CA ALA A 152 -6.91 -18.75 -2.02
C ALA A 152 -6.73 -20.26 -1.90
N ASP A 153 -5.50 -20.71 -2.09
CA ASP A 153 -5.04 -22.02 -1.63
C ASP A 153 -4.83 -21.95 -0.11
N LYS A 154 -5.37 -22.91 0.65
CA LYS A 154 -5.24 -22.97 2.12
C LYS A 154 -3.80 -22.94 2.60
N ASN A 155 -2.85 -23.37 1.80
CA ASN A 155 -1.43 -23.38 2.15
C ASN A 155 -0.87 -21.97 2.40
N ILE A 156 -1.54 -20.91 1.92
CA ILE A 156 -1.14 -19.52 2.16
C ILE A 156 -1.23 -19.11 3.64
N ILE A 157 -2.05 -19.80 4.45
CA ILE A 157 -2.29 -19.45 5.86
C ILE A 157 -1.05 -19.76 6.73
N ASP A 158 -0.29 -20.78 6.35
CA ASP A 158 0.79 -21.32 7.18
C ASP A 158 2.20 -21.00 6.64
N ILE A 159 2.36 -19.80 6.08
CA ILE A 159 3.65 -19.32 5.60
C ILE A 159 4.65 -19.22 6.76
N ASN A 160 5.73 -19.99 6.68
CA ASN A 160 6.81 -19.90 7.66
C ASN A 160 7.80 -18.79 7.29
N LEU A 161 7.69 -17.64 7.92
CA LEU A 161 8.58 -16.51 7.68
C LEU A 161 10.00 -16.69 8.25
N ASN A 162 10.21 -17.64 9.17
CA ASN A 162 11.50 -17.83 9.83
C ASN A 162 12.57 -18.48 8.92
N GLN A 163 12.15 -19.00 7.77
CA GLN A 163 13.07 -19.55 6.77
C GLN A 163 13.73 -18.47 5.88
N TYR A 164 13.30 -17.21 6.01
CA TYR A 164 13.81 -16.11 5.19
C TYR A 164 14.60 -15.11 6.04
N GLU A 165 15.75 -14.72 5.49
CA GLU A 165 16.66 -13.75 6.10
C GLU A 165 16.41 -12.35 5.55
N LEU A 166 16.83 -11.32 6.29
CA LEU A 166 16.71 -9.92 5.89
C LEU A 166 17.85 -9.53 4.94
N ASN A 167 17.91 -10.17 3.77
CA ASN A 167 18.79 -9.83 2.66
C ASN A 167 18.01 -9.88 1.34
N ASP A 168 18.48 -9.15 0.33
CA ASP A 168 17.73 -8.94 -0.91
C ASP A 168 17.42 -10.26 -1.65
N GLY A 169 18.37 -11.21 -1.68
CA GLY A 169 18.19 -12.50 -2.34
C GLY A 169 17.14 -13.37 -1.66
N SER A 170 17.18 -13.45 -0.32
CA SER A 170 16.21 -14.21 0.46
C SER A 170 14.81 -13.61 0.39
N LEU A 171 14.71 -12.28 0.40
CA LEU A 171 13.42 -11.59 0.30
C LEU A 171 12.80 -11.68 -1.11
N SER A 172 13.63 -11.69 -2.16
CA SER A 172 13.17 -11.96 -3.52
C SER A 172 12.60 -13.36 -3.64
N LYS A 173 13.35 -14.34 -3.14
CA LYS A 173 12.89 -15.74 -3.08
C LYS A 173 11.59 -15.89 -2.27
N MET A 174 11.50 -15.23 -1.13
CA MET A 174 10.27 -15.24 -0.31
C MET A 174 9.05 -14.80 -1.13
N ARG A 175 9.15 -13.65 -1.82
CA ARG A 175 8.05 -13.15 -2.63
C ARG A 175 7.70 -14.13 -3.76
N GLU A 176 8.70 -14.69 -4.43
CA GLU A 176 8.50 -15.70 -5.48
C GLU A 176 7.79 -16.95 -4.93
N ASP A 177 8.23 -17.47 -3.80
CA ASP A 177 7.63 -18.67 -3.19
C ASP A 177 6.19 -18.42 -2.75
N ILE A 178 5.91 -17.25 -2.16
CA ILE A 178 4.55 -16.86 -1.77
C ILE A 178 3.67 -16.66 -3.01
N SER A 179 4.17 -16.04 -4.06
CA SER A 179 3.42 -15.77 -5.30
C SER A 179 3.05 -17.04 -6.07
N LYS A 180 3.69 -18.18 -5.79
CA LYS A 180 3.30 -19.49 -6.35
C LYS A 180 2.05 -20.05 -5.70
N ILE A 181 1.70 -19.58 -4.50
CA ILE A 181 0.51 -19.98 -3.77
C ILE A 181 -0.63 -19.04 -4.21
N TYR A 182 -1.65 -19.59 -4.83
CA TYR A 182 -2.76 -18.80 -5.34
C TYR A 182 -3.49 -18.09 -4.20
N ALA A 183 -3.54 -16.76 -4.24
CA ALA A 183 -4.34 -15.92 -3.36
C ALA A 183 -4.64 -14.59 -4.04
N VAL A 184 -5.92 -14.32 -4.29
CA VAL A 184 -6.35 -13.12 -5.03
C VAL A 184 -7.59 -12.49 -4.40
N THR A 185 -7.76 -11.19 -4.63
CA THR A 185 -8.98 -10.44 -4.30
C THR A 185 -10.10 -10.74 -5.31
N ASP A 186 -11.33 -10.33 -4.98
CA ASP A 186 -12.52 -10.57 -5.83
C ASP A 186 -12.34 -9.96 -7.23
N GLU A 187 -11.67 -8.82 -7.35
CA GLU A 187 -11.41 -8.13 -8.62
C GLU A 187 -10.49 -8.93 -9.57
N LYS A 188 -9.55 -9.68 -8.99
CA LYS A 188 -8.61 -10.53 -9.76
C LYS A 188 -9.07 -11.97 -9.89
N TYR A 189 -10.17 -12.36 -9.24
CA TYR A 189 -10.65 -13.71 -9.29
C TYR A 189 -11.17 -14.11 -10.67
N LYS A 190 -10.67 -15.23 -11.16
CA LYS A 190 -11.20 -15.93 -12.34
C LYS A 190 -11.37 -17.40 -11.99
N LYS A 191 -12.59 -17.91 -12.14
CA LYS A 191 -12.92 -19.28 -11.77
C LYS A 191 -12.03 -20.31 -12.47
N THR A 192 -11.75 -20.11 -13.76
CA THR A 192 -10.89 -21.00 -14.54
C THR A 192 -9.47 -21.07 -13.98
N ASP A 193 -8.92 -19.91 -13.60
CA ASP A 193 -7.57 -19.82 -13.04
C ASP A 193 -7.51 -20.48 -11.67
N PHE A 194 -8.52 -20.24 -10.83
CA PHE A 194 -8.63 -20.84 -9.51
C PHE A 194 -8.73 -22.36 -9.58
N ASP A 195 -9.61 -22.89 -10.44
CA ASP A 195 -9.81 -24.34 -10.62
C ASP A 195 -8.56 -25.03 -11.22
N ASN A 196 -7.77 -24.31 -12.01
CA ASN A 196 -6.55 -24.86 -12.63
C ASN A 196 -5.35 -24.82 -11.68
N HIS A 197 -5.26 -23.83 -10.78
CA HIS A 197 -4.09 -23.64 -9.92
C HIS A 197 -4.25 -24.24 -8.53
N VAL A 198 -5.49 -24.40 -8.05
CA VAL A 198 -5.77 -24.86 -6.68
C VAL A 198 -6.58 -26.17 -6.71
N LYS A 199 -6.01 -27.22 -6.10
CA LYS A 199 -6.72 -28.49 -5.95
C LYS A 199 -8.00 -28.30 -5.13
N LYS A 200 -9.08 -28.98 -5.46
CA LYS A 200 -10.40 -28.81 -4.80
C LYS A 200 -10.36 -28.91 -3.29
N GLU A 201 -9.56 -29.83 -2.75
CA GLU A 201 -9.39 -30.00 -1.30
C GLU A 201 -8.67 -28.82 -0.62
N ASN A 202 -7.90 -28.02 -1.37
CA ASN A 202 -7.18 -26.84 -0.89
C ASN A 202 -7.90 -25.54 -1.21
N GLN A 203 -8.97 -25.56 -1.98
CA GLN A 203 -9.71 -24.35 -2.31
C GLN A 203 -10.34 -23.74 -1.06
N MET A 204 -10.04 -22.46 -0.84
CA MET A 204 -10.61 -21.66 0.22
C MET A 204 -11.31 -20.44 -0.37
N ILE A 205 -12.61 -20.34 -0.10
CA ILE A 205 -13.42 -19.16 -0.41
C ILE A 205 -14.00 -18.66 0.92
N THR A 206 -13.59 -17.51 1.35
CA THR A 206 -13.98 -16.96 2.66
C THR A 206 -14.07 -15.44 2.60
N LYS A 207 -14.30 -14.82 3.75
CA LYS A 207 -14.27 -13.37 3.89
C LYS A 207 -13.07 -12.93 4.72
N GLY A 208 -12.65 -11.69 4.53
CA GLY A 208 -11.57 -11.11 5.30
C GLY A 208 -11.65 -9.60 5.43
N ILE A 209 -10.76 -9.11 6.27
CA ILE A 209 -10.58 -7.68 6.55
C ILE A 209 -9.19 -7.29 6.04
N GLU A 210 -9.13 -6.32 5.15
CA GLU A 210 -7.88 -5.71 4.70
C GLU A 210 -7.22 -4.96 5.87
N VAL A 211 -5.97 -5.29 6.16
CA VAL A 211 -5.18 -4.66 7.23
C VAL A 211 -3.97 -3.90 6.71
N GLY A 212 -3.65 -4.03 5.45
CA GLY A 212 -2.58 -3.29 4.78
C GLY A 212 -2.57 -3.50 3.29
N HIS A 213 -2.03 -2.53 2.58
CA HIS A 213 -1.91 -2.56 1.13
C HIS A 213 -0.57 -1.94 0.71
N ILE A 214 0.10 -2.58 -0.21
CA ILE A 214 1.38 -2.11 -0.73
C ILE A 214 1.36 -2.06 -2.25
N PHE A 215 1.99 -1.03 -2.80
CA PHE A 215 2.00 -0.74 -4.24
C PHE A 215 3.40 -0.43 -4.72
N TYR A 216 3.73 -0.85 -5.93
CA TYR A 216 4.80 -0.31 -6.73
C TYR A 216 4.21 0.35 -7.97
N PHE A 217 4.51 1.62 -8.20
CA PHE A 217 3.92 2.41 -9.30
C PHE A 217 4.96 3.18 -10.13
N SER A 218 6.22 2.72 -10.06
CA SER A 218 7.32 3.26 -10.90
C SER A 218 7.46 4.77 -10.76
N ASP A 219 7.42 5.52 -11.84
CA ASP A 219 7.58 6.99 -11.86
C ASP A 219 6.25 7.76 -12.06
N LYS A 220 5.12 7.13 -11.77
CA LYS A 220 3.78 7.70 -11.95
C LYS A 220 3.60 9.07 -11.30
N TYR A 221 4.18 9.28 -10.12
CA TYR A 221 4.12 10.55 -9.39
C TYR A 221 5.38 11.40 -9.60
N SER A 222 6.54 10.79 -9.56
CA SER A 222 7.82 11.50 -9.66
C SER A 222 7.99 12.20 -10.99
N LYS A 223 7.56 11.57 -12.09
CA LYS A 223 7.70 12.13 -13.44
C LYS A 223 6.85 13.39 -13.69
N PRO A 224 5.52 13.39 -13.51
CA PRO A 224 4.70 14.58 -13.70
C PRO A 224 5.04 15.69 -12.70
N MET A 225 5.47 15.36 -11.49
CA MET A 225 5.88 16.32 -10.45
C MET A 225 7.35 16.77 -10.60
N ASN A 226 8.03 16.46 -11.71
CA ASN A 226 9.44 16.80 -11.93
C ASN A 226 10.38 16.46 -10.75
N CYS A 227 10.10 15.33 -10.09
CA CYS A 227 10.92 14.81 -9.01
C CYS A 227 12.15 14.12 -9.57
N LEU A 228 13.15 14.92 -9.94
CA LEU A 228 14.36 14.49 -10.64
C LEU A 228 15.57 14.56 -9.71
N ILE A 229 16.43 13.55 -9.85
CA ILE A 229 17.75 13.48 -9.20
C ILE A 229 18.86 13.34 -10.23
N ASP A 230 20.08 13.68 -9.85
CA ASP A 230 21.26 13.36 -10.63
C ASP A 230 21.64 11.88 -10.40
N ASP A 231 21.72 11.11 -11.48
CA ASP A 231 22.22 9.75 -11.47
C ASP A 231 23.76 9.69 -11.39
N LYS A 232 24.33 8.50 -11.53
CA LYS A 232 25.79 8.28 -11.44
C LYS A 232 26.57 9.00 -12.53
N ASP A 233 25.93 9.26 -13.66
CA ASP A 233 26.53 9.91 -14.83
C ASP A 233 26.19 11.42 -14.88
N GLY A 234 25.52 11.95 -13.84
CA GLY A 234 25.10 13.33 -13.76
C GLY A 234 23.86 13.66 -14.60
N LYS A 235 23.16 12.65 -15.11
CA LYS A 235 21.93 12.82 -15.87
C LYS A 235 20.73 12.93 -14.93
N LYS A 236 19.81 13.84 -15.25
CA LYS A 236 18.54 13.95 -14.54
C LYS A 236 17.64 12.74 -14.83
N THR A 237 17.21 12.05 -13.80
CA THR A 237 16.31 10.89 -13.89
C THR A 237 15.20 10.97 -12.87
N SER A 238 14.01 10.44 -13.22
CA SER A 238 12.89 10.32 -12.29
C SER A 238 13.12 9.16 -11.33
N VAL A 239 12.82 9.37 -10.06
CA VAL A 239 12.91 8.30 -9.05
C VAL A 239 11.75 7.31 -9.20
N LYS A 240 12.00 6.06 -8.85
CA LYS A 240 11.00 5.01 -8.78
C LYS A 240 10.41 4.97 -7.38
N MET A 241 9.09 4.79 -7.28
CA MET A 241 8.37 4.95 -6.04
C MET A 241 7.43 3.78 -5.76
N GLY A 242 7.29 3.46 -4.48
CA GLY A 242 6.25 2.59 -3.95
C GLY A 242 5.56 3.21 -2.74
N SER A 243 4.34 2.77 -2.44
CA SER A 243 3.60 3.18 -1.26
C SER A 243 3.12 1.99 -0.45
N TYR A 244 3.10 2.13 0.87
CA TYR A 244 2.90 1.04 1.81
C TYR A 244 2.04 1.50 2.97
N GLY A 245 0.71 1.26 2.89
CA GLY A 245 -0.28 1.74 3.84
C GLY A 245 -0.80 0.65 4.77
N THR A 246 -1.08 1.01 6.03
CA THR A 246 -1.85 0.19 6.95
C THR A 246 -2.69 1.06 7.87
N VAL A 247 -3.93 0.66 8.05
CA VAL A 247 -4.91 1.29 8.96
C VAL A 247 -5.07 0.50 10.27
N SER A 248 -4.18 -0.43 10.51
CA SER A 248 -4.21 -1.33 11.67
C SER A 248 -4.30 -0.59 13.01
N TYR A 249 -3.79 0.63 13.10
CA TYR A 249 -3.90 1.47 14.30
C TYR A 249 -5.34 1.78 14.67
N THR A 250 -6.21 1.98 13.69
CA THR A 250 -7.64 2.21 13.93
C THR A 250 -8.36 0.90 14.21
N HIS A 251 -7.98 -0.18 13.51
CA HIS A 251 -8.67 -1.46 13.59
C HIS A 251 -8.25 -2.31 14.79
N LEU A 252 -6.99 -2.23 15.23
CA LEU A 252 -6.41 -3.13 16.23
C LEU A 252 -6.43 -2.59 17.66
N THR A 253 -6.56 -1.28 17.84
CA THR A 253 -6.52 -0.69 19.19
C THR A 253 -7.82 -0.78 19.95
N LEU A 254 -8.92 -1.11 19.31
CA LEU A 254 -10.25 -1.17 19.93
C LEU A 254 -10.66 -2.54 20.51
N PRO A 255 -10.27 -3.70 19.94
CA PRO A 255 -10.61 -4.99 20.51
C PRO A 255 -9.79 -5.39 21.74
N THR A 256 -8.62 -4.79 21.95
CA THR A 256 -7.66 -5.23 22.98
C THR A 256 -7.97 -4.69 24.38
N LYS A 257 -8.98 -3.87 24.56
CA LYS A 257 -9.40 -3.36 25.89
C LYS A 257 -10.74 -3.91 26.36
N ARG A 258 -10.98 -5.21 26.23
CA ARG A 258 -11.79 -5.92 27.17
C ARG A 258 -10.87 -6.73 28.10
N ILE A 259 -10.23 -6.01 28.99
CA ILE A 259 -9.80 -6.59 30.25
C ILE A 259 -10.90 -6.17 31.23
N VAL A 260 -11.74 -7.12 31.55
CA VAL A 260 -12.47 -7.17 32.82
C VAL A 260 -11.75 -8.17 33.66
#